data_081725c1ee2d2a72f6ca1fac94b46370
#
_entry.id   081725c1ee2d2a72f6ca1fac94b46370
#
_cell.length_a   1.000
_cell.length_b   1.000
_cell.length_c   1.000
_cell.angle_alpha   90.00
_cell.angle_beta   90.00
_cell.angle_gamma   90.00
#
_symmetry.space_group_name_H-M   'P 1'
#
loop_
_entity.id
_entity.type
_entity.pdbx_description
1 polymer ?
#
loop_
_entity_poly.entity_id
_entity_poly.type
_entity_poly.pdbx_seq_one_letter_code
_entity_poly.pdbx_strand_id
1 'polypeptide(L)'
;MLIPELGVHQTSERYFFTPSSLAKELFYYPTRCGHYFCSSSYSFDHKSEIALQGDHNQNIMLFFVHDGAMELTLAGTPVLAGAGQTVLFDCREPYSYAASDGLEFTWLLFNGLNARAFYRKILQARGRRAFVPSCPAEIVQMLGSLLSGCAEEARLSEAQCSQLIHRLLCLLLLDESTVSHADSDRIAQAIRYMNRHLFESIGVQEVADSVSLSASHFSRQFKARTGYSPYEYIVLRRIDKAKYMLSSTELSVKEIAYATGYNSEENFIHSFRKNVGIAPGLFRKYPV
;
A
#
# COMPACT_ATOMS: atom_id res chain seq x y z
N MET A 1 -13.42 -33.33 8.04
CA MET A 1 -13.39 -33.33 9.52
C MET A 1 -12.14 -32.54 9.91
N LEU A 2 -12.32 -31.31 10.40
CA LEU A 2 -11.18 -30.47 10.84
C LEU A 2 -10.64 -31.09 12.13
N ILE A 3 -9.33 -31.36 12.19
CA ILE A 3 -8.66 -31.74 13.43
C ILE A 3 -8.74 -30.50 14.33
N PRO A 4 -9.38 -30.57 15.52
CA PRO A 4 -9.49 -29.43 16.40
C PRO A 4 -8.10 -28.98 16.83
N GLU A 5 -7.74 -27.75 16.55
CA GLU A 5 -6.52 -27.14 17.10
C GLU A 5 -6.77 -26.84 18.59
N LEU A 6 -5.78 -27.17 19.44
CA LEU A 6 -5.89 -26.93 20.87
C LEU A 6 -6.11 -25.43 21.14
N GLY A 7 -7.13 -25.11 21.91
CA GLY A 7 -7.46 -23.73 22.24
C GLY A 7 -8.24 -22.94 21.19
N VAL A 8 -8.55 -23.51 20.02
CA VAL A 8 -9.40 -22.89 19.00
C VAL A 8 -10.84 -23.32 19.18
N HIS A 9 -11.75 -22.35 19.28
CA HIS A 9 -13.19 -22.60 19.45
C HIS A 9 -13.81 -23.17 18.16
N GLN A 10 -14.86 -23.99 18.29
CA GLN A 10 -15.53 -24.66 17.15
C GLN A 10 -16.21 -23.72 16.16
N THR A 11 -16.51 -22.48 16.56
CA THR A 11 -17.07 -21.43 15.68
C THR A 11 -16.01 -20.78 14.79
N SER A 12 -14.74 -21.13 14.98
CA SER A 12 -13.65 -20.58 14.16
C SER A 12 -13.68 -21.15 12.76
N GLU A 13 -13.30 -20.32 11.78
CA GLU A 13 -13.31 -20.67 10.36
C GLU A 13 -11.90 -20.63 9.80
N ARG A 14 -11.60 -21.56 8.87
CA ARG A 14 -10.31 -21.64 8.18
C ARG A 14 -10.47 -22.13 6.76
N TYR A 15 -9.83 -21.46 5.83
CA TYR A 15 -9.88 -21.74 4.40
C TYR A 15 -8.47 -21.93 3.82
N PHE A 16 -8.35 -22.81 2.83
CA PHE A 16 -7.12 -23.14 2.13
C PHE A 16 -7.29 -22.84 0.65
N PHE A 17 -6.24 -22.31 0.02
CA PHE A 17 -6.20 -21.98 -1.39
C PHE A 17 -5.03 -22.65 -2.07
N THR A 18 -5.28 -23.14 -3.26
CA THR A 18 -4.23 -23.60 -4.19
C THR A 18 -4.19 -22.62 -5.36
N PRO A 19 -3.23 -21.67 -5.36
CA PRO A 19 -3.14 -20.67 -6.43
C PRO A 19 -2.76 -21.33 -7.75
N SER A 20 -3.36 -20.87 -8.85
CA SER A 20 -3.00 -21.28 -10.20
C SER A 20 -1.58 -20.81 -10.58
N SER A 21 -1.03 -21.36 -11.67
CA SER A 21 0.25 -20.88 -12.21
C SER A 21 0.18 -19.40 -12.59
N LEU A 22 -0.95 -18.96 -13.17
CA LEU A 22 -1.20 -17.57 -13.53
C LEU A 22 -1.20 -16.67 -12.28
N ALA A 23 -1.86 -17.09 -11.20
CA ALA A 23 -1.87 -16.32 -9.95
C ALA A 23 -0.47 -16.17 -9.36
N LYS A 24 0.33 -17.24 -9.37
CA LYS A 24 1.72 -17.20 -8.88
C LYS A 24 2.60 -16.24 -9.70
N GLU A 25 2.33 -16.10 -10.97
CA GLU A 25 3.09 -15.24 -11.89
C GLU A 25 2.67 -13.77 -11.82
N LEU A 26 1.36 -13.47 -11.73
CA LEU A 26 0.85 -12.11 -11.95
C LEU A 26 0.19 -11.46 -10.74
N PHE A 27 -0.32 -12.23 -9.76
CA PHE A 27 -1.22 -11.73 -8.74
C PHE A 27 -0.65 -11.78 -7.32
N TYR A 28 -1.25 -11.00 -6.42
CA TYR A 28 -1.27 -11.36 -5.02
C TYR A 28 -2.31 -12.45 -4.83
N TYR A 29 -2.00 -13.47 -4.06
CA TYR A 29 -2.89 -14.59 -3.84
C TYR A 29 -2.86 -15.04 -2.38
N PRO A 30 -4.02 -15.37 -1.80
CA PRO A 30 -4.07 -16.00 -0.50
C PRO A 30 -3.60 -17.45 -0.64
N THR A 31 -2.99 -18.00 0.40
CA THR A 31 -2.74 -19.42 0.54
C THR A 31 -3.58 -20.03 1.64
N ARG A 32 -3.86 -19.23 2.67
CA ARG A 32 -4.75 -19.59 3.78
C ARG A 32 -5.34 -18.32 4.38
N CYS A 33 -6.54 -18.42 4.94
CA CYS A 33 -7.09 -17.39 5.80
C CYS A 33 -8.03 -18.02 6.82
N GLY A 34 -8.34 -17.28 7.89
CA GLY A 34 -9.28 -17.73 8.89
C GLY A 34 -9.68 -16.63 9.86
N HIS A 35 -10.74 -16.91 10.60
CA HIS A 35 -11.22 -16.12 11.72
C HIS A 35 -11.30 -17.03 12.93
N TYR A 36 -10.55 -16.72 14.00
CA TYR A 36 -10.37 -17.57 15.13
C TYR A 36 -10.85 -16.91 16.43
N PHE A 37 -11.54 -17.71 17.22
CA PHE A 37 -11.84 -17.44 18.62
C PHE A 37 -11.00 -18.41 19.48
N CYS A 38 -10.18 -17.90 20.38
CA CYS A 38 -9.18 -18.71 21.08
C CYS A 38 -9.26 -18.55 22.59
N SER A 39 -8.94 -19.62 23.30
CA SER A 39 -8.60 -19.61 24.72
C SER A 39 -7.10 -19.45 24.92
N SER A 40 -6.68 -19.22 26.16
CA SER A 40 -5.27 -19.11 26.55
C SER A 40 -4.43 -20.37 26.31
N SER A 41 -5.04 -21.49 25.95
CA SER A 41 -4.33 -22.72 25.55
C SER A 41 -3.90 -22.74 24.09
N TYR A 42 -4.33 -21.77 23.28
CA TYR A 42 -3.91 -21.67 21.88
C TYR A 42 -2.50 -21.11 21.76
N SER A 43 -1.62 -21.88 21.15
CA SER A 43 -0.26 -21.44 20.84
C SER A 43 0.26 -22.10 19.58
N PHE A 44 1.19 -21.43 18.90
CA PHE A 44 1.85 -21.92 17.70
C PHE A 44 3.34 -21.62 17.76
N ASP A 45 4.17 -22.61 17.42
CA ASP A 45 5.63 -22.46 17.33
C ASP A 45 6.15 -22.98 15.99
N HIS A 46 6.73 -22.11 15.19
CA HIS A 46 7.28 -22.40 13.87
C HIS A 46 8.75 -22.85 13.91
N LYS A 47 9.23 -23.40 15.02
CA LYS A 47 10.64 -23.86 15.18
C LYS A 47 10.92 -25.22 14.60
N SER A 48 9.89 -26.00 14.17
CA SER A 48 10.12 -27.35 13.67
C SER A 48 10.69 -27.31 12.24
N GLU A 49 11.76 -28.06 12.00
CA GLU A 49 12.39 -28.22 10.68
C GLU A 49 11.43 -28.70 9.56
N ILE A 50 10.33 -29.36 9.93
CA ILE A 50 9.28 -29.83 9.04
C ILE A 50 8.49 -28.64 8.43
N ALA A 51 8.30 -27.56 9.18
CA ALA A 51 7.66 -26.35 8.70
C ALA A 51 8.53 -25.58 7.67
N LEU A 52 9.84 -25.81 7.65
CA LEU A 52 10.78 -25.14 6.75
C LEU A 52 10.79 -25.72 5.33
N GLN A 53 10.15 -26.86 5.06
CA GLN A 53 10.26 -27.60 3.80
C GLN A 53 9.08 -27.42 2.82
N GLY A 54 8.20 -26.44 3.00
CA GLY A 54 7.04 -26.25 2.12
C GLY A 54 6.86 -24.82 1.62
N ASP A 55 5.92 -24.65 0.69
CA ASP A 55 5.48 -23.33 0.16
C ASP A 55 5.02 -22.35 1.27
N HIS A 56 4.81 -22.84 2.49
CA HIS A 56 4.36 -22.05 3.65
C HIS A 56 5.35 -20.98 4.05
N ASN A 57 6.65 -21.24 3.92
CA ASN A 57 7.72 -20.30 4.25
C ASN A 57 7.85 -19.14 3.27
N GLN A 58 7.15 -19.17 2.16
CA GLN A 58 7.23 -18.12 1.16
C GLN A 58 6.20 -17.00 1.36
N ASN A 59 5.33 -17.13 2.36
CA ASN A 59 4.21 -16.22 2.57
C ASN A 59 4.53 -15.06 3.51
N ILE A 60 3.72 -14.01 3.38
CA ILE A 60 3.57 -12.97 4.38
C ILE A 60 2.33 -13.29 5.22
N MET A 61 2.47 -13.20 6.54
CA MET A 61 1.37 -13.33 7.49
C MET A 61 0.85 -11.96 7.90
N LEU A 62 -0.45 -11.81 7.89
CA LEU A 62 -1.16 -10.67 8.45
C LEU A 62 -2.15 -11.17 9.50
N PHE A 63 -2.11 -10.57 10.70
CA PHE A 63 -3.14 -10.69 11.73
C PHE A 63 -3.85 -9.36 11.94
N PHE A 64 -5.15 -9.41 12.20
CA PHE A 64 -5.91 -8.32 12.78
C PHE A 64 -6.59 -8.83 14.06
N VAL A 65 -6.26 -8.23 15.21
CA VAL A 65 -6.82 -8.59 16.52
C VAL A 65 -8.12 -7.81 16.72
N HIS A 66 -9.25 -8.52 16.87
CA HIS A 66 -10.56 -7.91 17.15
C HIS A 66 -10.75 -7.69 18.63
N ASP A 67 -10.42 -8.69 19.44
CA ASP A 67 -10.51 -8.66 20.92
C ASP A 67 -9.40 -9.49 21.57
N GLY A 68 -9.13 -9.21 22.84
CA GLY A 68 -8.06 -9.86 23.58
C GLY A 68 -6.66 -9.39 23.17
N ALA A 69 -5.67 -10.25 23.38
CA ALA A 69 -4.27 -9.98 23.05
C ALA A 69 -3.54 -11.25 22.59
N MET A 70 -2.52 -11.05 21.75
CA MET A 70 -1.63 -12.09 21.27
C MET A 70 -0.19 -11.71 21.62
N GLU A 71 0.54 -12.62 22.27
CA GLU A 71 1.98 -12.52 22.49
C GLU A 71 2.69 -13.24 21.35
N LEU A 72 3.58 -12.55 20.66
CA LEU A 72 4.35 -13.10 19.55
C LEU A 72 5.86 -12.98 19.84
N THR A 73 6.62 -13.93 19.30
CA THR A 73 8.06 -13.77 19.14
C THR A 73 8.38 -13.82 17.65
N LEU A 74 8.86 -12.72 17.09
CA LEU A 74 9.13 -12.58 15.65
C LEU A 74 10.63 -12.33 15.43
N ALA A 75 11.33 -13.28 14.80
CA ALA A 75 12.79 -13.27 14.66
C ALA A 75 13.52 -13.02 16.00
N GLY A 76 13.06 -13.67 17.07
CA GLY A 76 13.60 -13.53 18.43
C GLY A 76 13.17 -12.25 19.18
N THR A 77 12.38 -11.37 18.57
CA THR A 77 11.91 -10.13 19.20
C THR A 77 10.49 -10.32 19.74
N PRO A 78 10.24 -10.06 21.04
CA PRO A 78 8.89 -10.12 21.58
C PRO A 78 8.02 -8.97 21.04
N VAL A 79 6.79 -9.28 20.69
CA VAL A 79 5.78 -8.35 20.17
C VAL A 79 4.45 -8.67 20.86
N LEU A 80 3.82 -7.66 21.46
CA LEU A 80 2.46 -7.77 21.99
C LEU A 80 1.50 -7.07 21.02
N ALA A 81 0.43 -7.77 20.63
CA ALA A 81 -0.63 -7.22 19.79
C ALA A 81 -1.96 -7.32 20.55
N GLY A 82 -2.63 -6.20 20.76
CA GLY A 82 -3.94 -6.10 21.38
C GLY A 82 -5.05 -5.73 20.38
N ALA A 83 -6.27 -5.60 20.89
CA ALA A 83 -7.45 -5.26 20.11
C ALA A 83 -7.23 -4.02 19.22
N GLY A 84 -7.71 -4.09 17.97
CA GLY A 84 -7.57 -3.04 16.95
C GLY A 84 -6.20 -2.98 16.27
N GLN A 85 -5.25 -3.83 16.63
CA GLN A 85 -3.92 -3.84 16.02
C GLN A 85 -3.80 -4.86 14.88
N THR A 86 -2.99 -4.49 13.90
CA THR A 86 -2.52 -5.37 12.82
C THR A 86 -1.09 -5.80 13.11
N VAL A 87 -0.78 -7.07 12.88
CA VAL A 87 0.59 -7.61 12.88
C VAL A 87 0.93 -8.09 11.49
N LEU A 88 2.13 -7.74 11.01
CA LEU A 88 2.62 -8.18 9.70
C LEU A 88 4.03 -8.75 9.85
N PHE A 89 4.26 -9.97 9.31
CA PHE A 89 5.58 -10.60 9.32
C PHE A 89 5.82 -11.57 8.15
N ASP A 90 7.10 -11.80 7.85
CA ASP A 90 7.54 -12.74 6.81
C ASP A 90 7.70 -14.14 7.44
N CYS A 91 6.98 -15.13 6.94
CA CYS A 91 7.00 -16.49 7.47
C CYS A 91 8.34 -17.23 7.25
N ARG A 92 9.30 -16.64 6.53
CA ARG A 92 10.67 -17.17 6.45
C ARG A 92 11.49 -16.93 7.71
N GLU A 93 11.09 -15.94 8.52
CA GLU A 93 11.70 -15.69 9.82
C GLU A 93 11.09 -16.64 10.87
N PRO A 94 11.84 -17.09 11.87
CA PRO A 94 11.27 -17.85 12.97
C PRO A 94 10.19 -17.03 13.69
N TYR A 95 9.05 -17.65 13.98
CA TYR A 95 7.98 -17.00 14.72
C TYR A 95 7.22 -17.98 15.61
N SER A 96 6.73 -17.45 16.72
CA SER A 96 5.80 -18.16 17.60
C SER A 96 4.78 -17.17 18.14
N TYR A 97 3.62 -17.65 18.53
CA TYR A 97 2.61 -16.83 19.19
C TYR A 97 1.77 -17.64 20.15
N ALA A 98 1.23 -16.96 21.16
CA ALA A 98 0.32 -17.50 22.16
C ALA A 98 -0.84 -16.52 22.39
N ALA A 99 -2.03 -17.06 22.60
CA ALA A 99 -3.25 -16.30 22.83
C ALA A 99 -3.41 -15.94 24.32
N SER A 100 -3.96 -14.75 24.60
CA SER A 100 -4.67 -14.52 25.87
C SER A 100 -6.03 -15.22 25.83
N ASP A 101 -6.68 -15.36 26.98
CA ASP A 101 -8.06 -15.86 27.02
C ASP A 101 -9.00 -14.87 26.34
N GLY A 102 -9.94 -15.38 25.56
CA GLY A 102 -10.89 -14.56 24.77
C GLY A 102 -10.27 -13.87 23.54
N LEU A 103 -9.11 -14.30 23.05
CA LEU A 103 -8.55 -13.75 21.83
C LEU A 103 -9.46 -14.03 20.63
N GLU A 104 -9.83 -12.96 19.92
CA GLU A 104 -10.51 -13.00 18.61
C GLU A 104 -9.61 -12.32 17.56
N PHE A 105 -9.31 -13.01 16.47
CA PHE A 105 -8.50 -12.45 15.40
C PHE A 105 -8.80 -13.04 14.04
N THR A 106 -8.61 -12.22 13.00
CA THR A 106 -8.60 -12.65 11.60
C THR A 106 -7.17 -12.73 11.11
N TRP A 107 -6.87 -13.77 10.34
CA TRP A 107 -5.54 -13.95 9.77
C TRP A 107 -5.58 -14.27 8.28
N LEU A 108 -4.54 -13.82 7.59
CA LEU A 108 -4.35 -14.01 6.15
C LEU A 108 -2.89 -14.38 5.88
N LEU A 109 -2.69 -15.52 5.25
CA LEU A 109 -1.42 -15.94 4.65
C LEU A 109 -1.50 -15.68 3.15
N PHE A 110 -0.59 -14.87 2.62
CA PHE A 110 -0.59 -14.50 1.21
C PHE A 110 0.82 -14.39 0.64
N ASN A 111 0.91 -14.42 -0.69
CA ASN A 111 2.12 -14.17 -1.44
C ASN A 111 1.82 -13.37 -2.72
N GLY A 112 2.85 -13.08 -3.51
CA GLY A 112 2.80 -12.37 -4.78
C GLY A 112 4.16 -11.72 -5.09
N LEU A 113 4.39 -11.34 -6.33
CA LEU A 113 5.70 -10.86 -6.80
C LEU A 113 6.32 -9.76 -5.90
N ASN A 114 5.51 -8.80 -5.46
CA ASN A 114 5.94 -7.65 -4.69
C ASN A 114 5.54 -7.70 -3.20
N ALA A 115 4.97 -8.82 -2.71
CA ALA A 115 4.47 -8.92 -1.34
C ALA A 115 5.54 -8.56 -0.30
N ARG A 116 6.76 -9.05 -0.47
CA ARG A 116 7.89 -8.74 0.41
C ARG A 116 8.40 -7.31 0.29
N ALA A 117 8.30 -6.71 -0.89
CA ALA A 117 8.67 -5.31 -1.07
C ALA A 117 7.70 -4.41 -0.30
N PHE A 118 6.39 -4.69 -0.37
CA PHE A 118 5.38 -4.02 0.46
C PHE A 118 5.64 -4.24 1.95
N TYR A 119 5.83 -5.48 2.40
CA TYR A 119 6.14 -5.80 3.79
C TYR A 119 7.30 -4.95 4.32
N ARG A 120 8.45 -4.93 3.62
CA ARG A 120 9.61 -4.14 4.03
C ARG A 120 9.30 -2.64 4.10
N LYS A 121 8.55 -2.12 3.13
CA LYS A 121 8.17 -0.69 3.09
C LYS A 121 7.19 -0.33 4.20
N ILE A 122 6.23 -1.20 4.50
CA ILE A 122 5.30 -1.02 5.62
C ILE A 122 6.08 -1.00 6.95
N LEU A 123 6.98 -1.97 7.17
CA LEU A 123 7.80 -1.98 8.39
C LEU A 123 8.69 -0.73 8.51
N GLN A 124 9.29 -0.27 7.41
CA GLN A 124 10.07 0.97 7.39
C GLN A 124 9.23 2.20 7.75
N ALA A 125 8.00 2.26 7.24
CA ALA A 125 7.08 3.37 7.52
C ALA A 125 6.52 3.33 8.95
N ARG A 126 6.19 2.13 9.46
CA ARG A 126 5.56 1.95 10.78
C ARG A 126 6.58 1.89 11.94
N GLY A 127 7.81 1.51 11.67
CA GLY A 127 8.87 1.34 12.68
C GLY A 127 8.64 0.18 13.66
N ARG A 128 7.55 -0.59 13.51
CA ARG A 128 7.15 -1.70 14.40
C ARG A 128 6.30 -2.73 13.65
N ARG A 129 6.28 -3.98 14.16
CA ARG A 129 5.56 -5.10 13.53
C ARG A 129 4.08 -5.17 13.92
N ALA A 130 3.71 -4.67 15.12
CA ALA A 130 2.33 -4.54 15.57
C ALA A 130 1.95 -3.06 15.66
N PHE A 131 0.86 -2.65 15.01
CA PHE A 131 0.44 -1.26 14.95
C PHE A 131 -1.07 -1.14 14.73
N VAL A 132 -1.65 -0.02 15.14
CA VAL A 132 -3.04 0.33 14.80
C VAL A 132 -3.04 0.91 13.38
N PRO A 133 -3.77 0.31 12.42
CA PRO A 133 -3.91 0.89 11.09
C PRO A 133 -4.80 2.14 11.12
N SER A 134 -4.61 3.06 10.18
CA SER A 134 -5.38 4.32 10.10
C SER A 134 -6.87 4.09 9.81
N CYS A 135 -7.20 3.02 9.08
CA CYS A 135 -8.56 2.67 8.67
C CYS A 135 -8.91 1.24 9.10
N PRO A 136 -9.02 0.95 10.42
CA PRO A 136 -9.25 -0.42 10.90
C PRO A 136 -10.56 -1.02 10.36
N ALA A 137 -11.61 -0.22 10.22
CA ALA A 137 -12.89 -0.69 9.67
C ALA A 137 -12.76 -1.19 8.22
N GLU A 138 -11.98 -0.51 7.36
CA GLU A 138 -11.74 -0.96 5.98
C GLU A 138 -10.90 -2.24 5.94
N ILE A 139 -9.91 -2.37 6.83
CA ILE A 139 -9.09 -3.59 6.97
C ILE A 139 -10.00 -4.78 7.32
N VAL A 140 -10.85 -4.61 8.33
CA VAL A 140 -11.81 -5.64 8.76
C VAL A 140 -12.77 -6.01 7.63
N GLN A 141 -13.32 -5.02 6.93
CA GLN A 141 -14.21 -5.24 5.80
C GLN A 141 -13.54 -6.05 4.67
N MET A 142 -12.28 -5.71 4.32
CA MET A 142 -11.57 -6.43 3.27
C MET A 142 -11.19 -7.85 3.66
N LEU A 143 -10.75 -8.05 4.92
CA LEU A 143 -10.50 -9.39 5.45
C LEU A 143 -11.79 -10.22 5.48
N GLY A 144 -12.91 -9.64 5.92
CA GLY A 144 -14.23 -10.26 5.88
C GLY A 144 -14.68 -10.62 4.45
N SER A 145 -14.42 -9.74 3.47
CA SER A 145 -14.72 -10.04 2.05
C SER A 145 -13.87 -11.19 1.50
N LEU A 146 -12.59 -11.28 1.89
CA LEU A 146 -11.73 -12.41 1.54
C LEU A 146 -12.24 -13.72 2.17
N LEU A 147 -12.65 -13.71 3.44
CA LEU A 147 -13.20 -14.88 4.13
C LEU A 147 -14.53 -15.32 3.49
N SER A 148 -15.49 -14.39 3.31
CA SER A 148 -16.79 -14.69 2.70
C SER A 148 -16.66 -15.19 1.26
N GLY A 149 -15.73 -14.64 0.51
CA GLY A 149 -15.43 -15.07 -0.87
C GLY A 149 -14.76 -16.45 -0.96
N CYS A 150 -14.46 -17.06 0.18
CA CYS A 150 -13.91 -18.42 0.28
C CYS A 150 -15.00 -19.46 0.54
N ALA A 151 -16.19 -19.04 1.00
CA ALA A 151 -17.34 -19.91 1.17
C ALA A 151 -17.86 -20.36 -0.22
N GLU A 152 -18.34 -21.59 -0.32
CA GLU A 152 -18.61 -22.29 -1.60
C GLU A 152 -19.61 -21.59 -2.53
N GLU A 153 -20.48 -20.70 -2.01
CA GLU A 153 -21.56 -20.06 -2.78
C GLU A 153 -21.15 -18.75 -3.50
N ALA A 154 -20.02 -18.12 -3.14
CA ALA A 154 -19.60 -16.83 -3.71
C ALA A 154 -18.09 -16.71 -3.89
N ARG A 155 -17.50 -17.70 -4.55
CA ARG A 155 -16.04 -17.77 -4.69
C ARG A 155 -15.46 -16.59 -5.46
N LEU A 156 -14.66 -15.78 -4.80
CA LEU A 156 -13.89 -14.72 -5.46
C LEU A 156 -12.91 -15.32 -6.48
N SER A 157 -12.80 -14.69 -7.65
CA SER A 157 -11.74 -15.01 -8.59
C SER A 157 -10.36 -14.63 -8.03
N GLU A 158 -9.29 -15.25 -8.52
CA GLU A 158 -7.92 -14.92 -8.13
C GLU A 158 -7.58 -13.45 -8.36
N ALA A 159 -8.11 -12.84 -9.43
CA ALA A 159 -7.95 -11.41 -9.71
C ALA A 159 -8.66 -10.53 -8.67
N GLN A 160 -9.85 -10.90 -8.20
CA GLN A 160 -10.54 -10.18 -7.14
C GLN A 160 -9.81 -10.30 -5.79
N CYS A 161 -9.33 -11.49 -5.45
CA CYS A 161 -8.47 -11.68 -4.27
C CYS A 161 -7.22 -10.79 -4.35
N SER A 162 -6.57 -10.73 -5.52
CA SER A 162 -5.40 -9.88 -5.76
C SER A 162 -5.71 -8.40 -5.55
N GLN A 163 -6.85 -7.92 -6.05
CA GLN A 163 -7.27 -6.53 -5.86
C GLN A 163 -7.47 -6.19 -4.37
N LEU A 164 -8.13 -7.08 -3.61
CA LEU A 164 -8.34 -6.89 -2.17
C LEU A 164 -7.03 -6.90 -1.40
N ILE A 165 -6.12 -7.85 -1.68
CA ILE A 165 -4.81 -7.92 -1.01
C ILE A 165 -3.96 -6.69 -1.36
N HIS A 166 -3.95 -6.25 -2.63
CA HIS A 166 -3.22 -5.07 -3.04
C HIS A 166 -3.74 -3.81 -2.32
N ARG A 167 -5.06 -3.62 -2.28
CA ARG A 167 -5.68 -2.51 -1.56
C ARG A 167 -5.35 -2.54 -0.07
N LEU A 168 -5.41 -3.72 0.56
CA LEU A 168 -5.01 -3.92 1.96
C LEU A 168 -3.55 -3.46 2.19
N LEU A 169 -2.62 -3.89 1.34
CA LEU A 169 -1.21 -3.51 1.43
C LEU A 169 -1.00 -2.00 1.24
N CYS A 170 -1.73 -1.37 0.32
CA CYS A 170 -1.70 0.08 0.14
C CYS A 170 -2.20 0.83 1.38
N LEU A 171 -3.31 0.40 2.00
CA LEU A 171 -3.82 1.01 3.24
C LEU A 171 -2.85 0.84 4.41
N LEU A 172 -2.20 -0.31 4.53
CA LEU A 172 -1.19 -0.53 5.56
C LEU A 172 0.08 0.29 5.33
N LEU A 173 0.45 0.59 4.09
CA LEU A 173 1.61 1.41 3.74
C LEU A 173 1.34 2.91 3.92
N LEU A 174 0.16 3.37 3.46
CA LEU A 174 -0.24 4.76 3.48
C LEU A 174 -0.79 5.07 4.87
N ASP A 175 0.04 5.63 5.74
CA ASP A 175 -0.42 6.07 7.06
C ASP A 175 -1.15 7.41 6.93
N GLU A 176 -2.46 7.36 6.86
CA GLU A 176 -3.28 8.58 6.97
C GLU A 176 -3.27 9.14 8.41
N SER A 177 -2.78 8.39 9.40
CA SER A 177 -2.73 8.85 10.80
C SER A 177 -1.70 9.95 11.06
N THR A 178 -0.71 10.13 10.16
CA THR A 178 0.19 11.29 10.20
C THR A 178 -0.37 12.49 9.44
N VAL A 179 -1.45 12.28 8.67
CA VAL A 179 -2.16 13.34 7.95
C VAL A 179 -3.55 13.40 8.54
N SER A 180 -3.82 14.35 9.42
CA SER A 180 -5.17 14.63 9.91
C SER A 180 -6.11 14.75 8.69
N HIS A 181 -7.41 14.45 8.81
CA HIS A 181 -8.37 14.72 7.74
C HIS A 181 -8.23 16.14 7.20
N ALA A 182 -7.93 17.11 8.10
CA ALA A 182 -7.62 18.49 7.75
C ALA A 182 -6.37 18.61 6.85
N ASP A 183 -5.33 17.82 7.08
CA ASP A 183 -4.10 17.83 6.26
C ASP A 183 -4.30 17.11 4.91
N SER A 184 -5.13 16.07 4.88
CA SER A 184 -5.56 15.42 3.63
C SER A 184 -6.29 16.42 2.73
N ASP A 185 -7.22 17.20 3.30
CA ASP A 185 -7.93 18.25 2.59
C ASP A 185 -7.00 19.38 2.15
N ARG A 186 -6.01 19.76 2.96
CA ARG A 186 -5.00 20.78 2.60
C ARG A 186 -4.13 20.33 1.42
N ILE A 187 -3.65 19.10 1.39
CA ILE A 187 -2.89 18.60 0.22
C ILE A 187 -3.78 18.54 -1.04
N ALA A 188 -5.03 18.12 -0.92
CA ALA A 188 -5.98 18.18 -2.03
C ALA A 188 -6.25 19.62 -2.49
N GLN A 189 -6.33 20.60 -1.57
CA GLN A 189 -6.45 22.02 -1.89
C GLN A 189 -5.17 22.54 -2.59
N ALA A 190 -4.00 22.17 -2.08
CA ALA A 190 -2.72 22.52 -2.69
C ALA A 190 -2.62 21.99 -4.14
N ILE A 191 -3.02 20.73 -4.39
CA ILE A 191 -3.07 20.18 -5.74
C ILE A 191 -4.02 20.97 -6.65
N ARG A 192 -5.20 21.37 -6.14
CA ARG A 192 -6.14 22.21 -6.91
C ARG A 192 -5.54 23.60 -7.19
N TYR A 193 -4.85 24.20 -6.23
CA TYR A 193 -4.15 25.46 -6.40
C TYR A 193 -3.04 25.34 -7.45
N MET A 194 -2.16 24.36 -7.33
CA MET A 194 -1.08 24.08 -8.30
C MET A 194 -1.61 23.86 -9.72
N ASN A 195 -2.69 23.08 -9.87
CA ASN A 195 -3.29 22.82 -11.20
C ASN A 195 -3.93 24.07 -11.81
N ARG A 196 -4.47 24.96 -10.98
CA ARG A 196 -5.07 26.23 -11.43
C ARG A 196 -4.02 27.23 -11.89
N HIS A 197 -2.87 27.27 -11.21
CA HIS A 197 -1.75 28.16 -11.49
C HIS A 197 -0.58 27.45 -12.19
N LEU A 198 -0.85 26.31 -12.87
CA LEU A 198 0.17 25.41 -13.38
C LEU A 198 1.17 26.07 -14.34
N PHE A 199 0.72 27.06 -15.11
CA PHE A 199 1.51 27.72 -16.14
C PHE A 199 2.10 29.06 -15.68
N GLU A 200 1.84 29.43 -14.45
CA GLU A 200 2.40 30.63 -13.82
C GLU A 200 3.71 30.28 -13.09
N SER A 201 4.49 31.30 -12.75
CA SER A 201 5.70 31.11 -11.95
C SER A 201 5.34 30.97 -10.48
N ILE A 202 4.88 29.78 -10.07
CA ILE A 202 4.52 29.50 -8.68
C ILE A 202 5.68 28.85 -7.93
N GLY A 203 5.95 29.35 -6.71
CA GLY A 203 6.94 28.80 -5.79
C GLY A 203 6.33 27.83 -4.78
N VAL A 204 7.15 26.94 -4.24
CA VAL A 204 6.71 25.98 -3.19
C VAL A 204 6.20 26.72 -1.95
N GLN A 205 6.78 27.86 -1.61
CA GLN A 205 6.35 28.69 -0.48
C GLN A 205 4.93 29.20 -0.68
N GLU A 206 4.63 29.73 -1.86
CA GLU A 206 3.30 30.27 -2.21
C GLU A 206 2.22 29.19 -2.14
N VAL A 207 2.52 27.98 -2.64
CA VAL A 207 1.59 26.84 -2.53
C VAL A 207 1.39 26.45 -1.08
N ALA A 208 2.45 26.40 -0.27
CA ALA A 208 2.36 26.08 1.14
C ALA A 208 1.53 27.13 1.93
N ASP A 209 1.72 28.41 1.62
CA ASP A 209 0.97 29.51 2.22
C ASP A 209 -0.54 29.43 1.88
N SER A 210 -0.88 29.01 0.66
CA SER A 210 -2.28 28.85 0.22
C SER A 210 -3.07 27.82 1.03
N VAL A 211 -2.36 26.94 1.76
CA VAL A 211 -2.94 25.89 2.62
C VAL A 211 -2.52 26.02 4.09
N SER A 212 -1.96 27.19 4.46
CA SER A 212 -1.53 27.51 5.83
C SER A 212 -0.53 26.52 6.42
N LEU A 213 0.47 26.09 5.62
CA LEU A 213 1.56 25.21 6.03
C LEU A 213 2.91 25.89 5.80
N SER A 214 3.94 25.53 6.59
CA SER A 214 5.32 25.89 6.22
C SER A 214 5.77 25.09 5.01
N ALA A 215 6.63 25.66 4.14
CA ALA A 215 7.14 24.99 2.93
C ALA A 215 7.78 23.63 3.21
N SER A 216 8.50 23.50 4.33
CA SER A 216 9.14 22.27 4.77
C SER A 216 8.12 21.18 5.13
N HIS A 217 7.08 21.56 5.91
CA HIS A 217 6.01 20.66 6.32
C HIS A 217 5.16 20.24 5.12
N PHE A 218 4.76 21.21 4.31
CA PHE A 218 4.05 20.98 3.05
C PHE A 218 4.80 20.02 2.13
N SER A 219 6.08 20.26 1.83
CA SER A 219 6.87 19.42 0.92
C SER A 219 6.98 17.99 1.40
N ARG A 220 7.15 17.77 2.71
CA ARG A 220 7.21 16.43 3.29
C ARG A 220 5.87 15.70 3.18
N GLN A 221 4.77 16.34 3.55
CA GLN A 221 3.43 15.76 3.46
C GLN A 221 3.01 15.52 2.01
N PHE A 222 3.27 16.49 1.12
CA PHE A 222 2.97 16.39 -0.30
C PHE A 222 3.68 15.18 -0.93
N LYS A 223 4.99 15.02 -0.64
CA LYS A 223 5.76 13.87 -1.14
C LYS A 223 5.29 12.55 -0.55
N ALA A 224 4.95 12.50 0.73
CA ALA A 224 4.41 11.30 1.37
C ALA A 224 3.09 10.85 0.70
N ARG A 225 2.23 11.80 0.30
CA ARG A 225 0.93 11.50 -0.29
C ARG A 225 0.95 11.25 -1.80
N THR A 226 1.77 12.01 -2.54
CA THR A 226 1.78 11.97 -4.01
C THR A 226 2.93 11.15 -4.59
N GLY A 227 3.94 10.83 -3.79
CA GLY A 227 5.19 10.21 -4.23
C GLY A 227 6.19 11.19 -4.83
N TYR A 228 5.79 12.44 -5.12
CA TYR A 228 6.60 13.48 -5.77
C TYR A 228 6.82 14.67 -4.85
N SER A 229 7.95 15.36 -4.99
CA SER A 229 8.06 16.72 -4.43
C SER A 229 7.11 17.68 -5.15
N PRO A 230 6.70 18.80 -4.51
CA PRO A 230 5.84 19.80 -5.16
C PRO A 230 6.37 20.30 -6.50
N TYR A 231 7.68 20.53 -6.59
CA TYR A 231 8.34 20.96 -7.83
C TYR A 231 8.29 19.87 -8.92
N GLU A 232 8.63 18.62 -8.58
CA GLU A 232 8.53 17.48 -9.51
C GLU A 232 7.10 17.32 -10.04
N TYR A 233 6.11 17.48 -9.18
CA TYR A 233 4.70 17.40 -9.57
C TYR A 233 4.34 18.47 -10.62
N ILE A 234 4.72 19.75 -10.40
CA ILE A 234 4.48 20.83 -11.35
C ILE A 234 5.15 20.52 -12.69
N VAL A 235 6.42 20.09 -12.66
CA VAL A 235 7.17 19.75 -13.89
C VAL A 235 6.46 18.63 -14.66
N LEU A 236 6.07 17.55 -14.00
CA LEU A 236 5.39 16.42 -14.64
C LEU A 236 4.05 16.85 -15.27
N ARG A 237 3.25 17.66 -14.56
CA ARG A 237 1.98 18.17 -15.09
C ARG A 237 2.16 19.10 -16.29
N ARG A 238 3.20 19.94 -16.28
CA ARG A 238 3.57 20.78 -17.46
C ARG A 238 3.98 19.92 -18.65
N ILE A 239 4.77 18.86 -18.42
CA ILE A 239 5.18 17.92 -19.46
C ILE A 239 3.98 17.17 -20.02
N ASP A 240 3.03 16.72 -19.20
CA ASP A 240 1.80 16.07 -19.66
C ASP A 240 0.99 17.01 -20.59
N LYS A 241 0.86 18.29 -20.20
CA LYS A 241 0.19 19.28 -21.03
C LYS A 241 0.95 19.54 -22.35
N ALA A 242 2.29 19.60 -22.28
CA ALA A 242 3.12 19.74 -23.46
C ALA A 242 2.98 18.57 -24.43
N LYS A 243 2.94 17.33 -23.95
CA LYS A 243 2.67 16.14 -24.77
C LYS A 243 1.33 16.26 -25.50
N TYR A 244 0.29 16.67 -24.78
CA TYR A 244 -1.02 16.89 -25.38
C TYR A 244 -0.95 17.96 -26.49
N MET A 245 -0.32 19.11 -26.22
CA MET A 245 -0.22 20.20 -27.21
C MET A 245 0.65 19.80 -28.42
N LEU A 246 1.74 19.07 -28.20
CA LEU A 246 2.58 18.57 -29.30
C LEU A 246 1.83 17.62 -30.24
N SER A 247 0.88 16.84 -29.72
CA SER A 247 0.10 15.85 -30.48
C SER A 247 -1.19 16.43 -31.10
N SER A 248 -1.72 17.55 -30.56
CA SER A 248 -3.04 18.06 -30.92
C SER A 248 -3.04 19.46 -31.53
N THR A 249 -1.88 20.12 -31.64
CA THR A 249 -1.77 21.49 -32.18
C THR A 249 -0.57 21.64 -33.10
N GLU A 250 -0.63 22.66 -33.96
CA GLU A 250 0.47 23.07 -34.85
C GLU A 250 1.42 24.10 -34.21
N LEU A 251 1.25 24.41 -32.91
CA LEU A 251 2.11 25.36 -32.18
C LEU A 251 3.57 24.93 -32.26
N SER A 252 4.48 25.87 -32.47
CA SER A 252 5.92 25.58 -32.41
C SER A 252 6.36 25.09 -31.05
N VAL A 253 7.51 24.42 -31.00
CA VAL A 253 8.10 23.95 -29.72
C VAL A 253 8.32 25.14 -28.77
N LYS A 254 8.70 26.29 -29.28
CA LYS A 254 8.89 27.54 -28.55
C LYS A 254 7.57 28.05 -27.95
N GLU A 255 6.50 28.09 -28.73
CA GLU A 255 5.18 28.51 -28.25
C GLU A 255 4.65 27.58 -27.17
N ILE A 256 4.82 26.27 -27.34
CA ILE A 256 4.45 25.26 -26.29
C ILE A 256 5.26 25.45 -25.03
N ALA A 257 6.57 25.76 -25.12
CA ALA A 257 7.40 26.04 -23.96
C ALA A 257 6.79 27.17 -23.10
N TYR A 258 6.48 28.30 -23.72
CA TYR A 258 5.88 29.42 -22.99
C TYR A 258 4.45 29.14 -22.50
N ALA A 259 3.62 28.52 -23.34
CA ALA A 259 2.26 28.13 -22.98
C ALA A 259 2.18 27.12 -21.83
N THR A 260 3.25 26.37 -21.58
CA THR A 260 3.36 25.42 -20.47
C THR A 260 4.16 25.95 -19.28
N GLY A 261 4.44 27.26 -19.23
CA GLY A 261 5.02 27.96 -18.09
C GLY A 261 6.53 27.84 -17.96
N TYR A 262 7.26 27.59 -19.05
CA TYR A 262 8.72 27.66 -19.08
C TYR A 262 9.19 29.05 -19.55
N ASN A 263 10.26 29.52 -18.94
CA ASN A 263 10.81 30.84 -19.22
C ASN A 263 11.71 30.87 -20.47
N SER A 264 12.12 29.69 -20.98
CA SER A 264 12.86 29.56 -22.22
C SER A 264 12.58 28.22 -22.91
N GLU A 265 12.78 28.19 -24.23
CA GLU A 265 12.65 26.97 -25.04
C GLU A 265 13.70 25.93 -24.64
N GLU A 266 14.93 26.36 -24.32
CA GLU A 266 16.04 25.47 -23.92
C GLU A 266 15.69 24.72 -22.63
N ASN A 267 15.20 25.44 -21.61
CA ASN A 267 14.79 24.84 -20.34
C ASN A 267 13.64 23.84 -20.52
N PHE A 268 12.70 24.16 -21.41
CA PHE A 268 11.62 23.25 -21.76
C PHE A 268 12.16 21.99 -22.45
N ILE A 269 12.98 22.12 -23.50
CA ILE A 269 13.54 20.99 -24.24
C ILE A 269 14.35 20.08 -23.30
N HIS A 270 15.17 20.66 -22.41
CA HIS A 270 15.94 19.91 -21.43
C HIS A 270 15.01 19.13 -20.46
N SER A 271 14.02 19.82 -19.89
CA SER A 271 13.06 19.24 -18.96
C SER A 271 12.23 18.14 -19.63
N PHE A 272 11.74 18.39 -20.84
CA PHE A 272 10.95 17.43 -21.62
C PHE A 272 11.76 16.17 -21.91
N ARG A 273 12.99 16.32 -22.46
CA ARG A 273 13.86 15.19 -22.75
C ARG A 273 14.21 14.37 -21.50
N LYS A 274 14.46 15.04 -20.37
CA LYS A 274 14.74 14.38 -19.08
C LYS A 274 13.56 13.49 -18.63
N ASN A 275 12.33 13.94 -18.82
CA ASN A 275 11.13 13.25 -18.32
C ASN A 275 10.51 12.27 -19.33
N VAL A 276 10.70 12.50 -20.64
CA VAL A 276 10.09 11.71 -21.72
C VAL A 276 11.11 10.81 -22.44
N GLY A 277 12.39 11.11 -22.33
CA GLY A 277 13.48 10.35 -22.96
C GLY A 277 13.85 10.86 -24.36
N ILE A 278 12.95 11.57 -25.06
CA ILE A 278 13.16 12.11 -26.40
C ILE A 278 12.85 13.62 -26.47
N ALA A 279 13.36 14.29 -27.50
CA ALA A 279 13.12 15.72 -27.70
C ALA A 279 11.67 16.01 -28.13
N PRO A 280 11.10 17.20 -27.80
CA PRO A 280 9.72 17.57 -28.16
C PRO A 280 9.40 17.45 -29.65
N GLY A 281 10.31 17.90 -30.52
CA GLY A 281 10.14 17.80 -31.97
C GLY A 281 10.11 16.35 -32.48
N LEU A 282 10.84 15.45 -31.87
CA LEU A 282 10.81 14.03 -32.19
C LEU A 282 9.51 13.38 -31.65
N PHE A 283 9.08 13.75 -30.43
CA PHE A 283 7.81 13.31 -29.87
C PHE A 283 6.62 13.69 -30.75
N ARG A 284 6.61 14.89 -31.36
CA ARG A 284 5.57 15.32 -32.33
C ARG A 284 5.46 14.38 -33.50
N LYS A 285 6.61 13.92 -34.04
CA LYS A 285 6.62 13.00 -35.22
C LYS A 285 6.22 11.57 -34.83
N TYR A 286 6.56 11.15 -33.66
CA TYR A 286 6.36 9.78 -33.14
C TYR A 286 5.86 9.85 -31.69
N PRO A 287 4.55 10.15 -31.47
CA PRO A 287 3.97 10.16 -30.15
C PRO A 287 4.05 8.76 -29.53
N VAL A 288 4.70 8.64 -28.36
CA VAL A 288 4.87 7.38 -27.61
C VAL A 288 3.91 7.39 -26.43
#